data_54f62f49006a1d75b9496cf170ccbbb6
#
_entry.id   54f62f49006a1d75b9496cf170ccbbb6
#
_cell.length_a   1.000
_cell.length_b   1.000
_cell.length_c   1.000
_cell.angle_alpha   90.00
_cell.angle_beta   90.00
_cell.angle_gamma   90.00
#
_symmetry.space_group_name_H-M   'P 1'
#
loop_
_entity.id
_entity.type
_entity.pdbx_description
1 polymer ?
#
loop_
_entity_poly.entity_id
_entity_poly.type
_entity_poly.pdbx_seq_one_letter_code
_entity_poly.pdbx_strand_id
1 'polypeptide(L)'
;TDDIIPEEKLELTIQETLKTNDFTQTALDTVNHPKINALQNKLELLNVDKKLKANKLLPKINVGYSYLSEPNNFSNYKLDDYKFGLDFSYPLFLRKERGDLKIAKFKIQEYEFALDVEKLELNNKIEAQKNEIESLIKQQKIIYSLVNDNMTMLKAEERLFSIGESSLFLINTRENNLVSAQLAEINLENRFYVSNSMLFKIMANPD
;
A
#
# COMPACT_ATOMS: atom_id res chain seq x y z
N THR A 1 -20.60 -30.80 -0.37
CA THR A 1 -20.83 -29.34 -0.34
C THR A 1 -21.07 -28.99 1.10
N ASP A 2 -19.99 -28.63 1.81
CA ASP A 2 -20.10 -28.12 3.17
C ASP A 2 -20.75 -26.75 3.07
N ASP A 3 -21.95 -26.63 3.63
CA ASP A 3 -22.61 -25.35 3.80
C ASP A 3 -21.76 -24.50 4.73
N ILE A 4 -21.18 -23.42 4.19
CA ILE A 4 -20.48 -22.43 4.99
C ILE A 4 -21.56 -21.70 5.80
N ILE A 5 -21.76 -22.14 7.02
CA ILE A 5 -22.61 -21.45 8.01
C ILE A 5 -21.76 -20.23 8.47
N PRO A 6 -22.22 -18.99 8.24
CA PRO A 6 -21.53 -17.82 8.77
C PRO A 6 -21.50 -17.93 10.30
N GLU A 7 -20.32 -17.83 10.89
CA GLU A 7 -20.19 -17.81 12.35
C GLU A 7 -20.99 -16.63 12.92
N GLU A 8 -21.90 -16.93 13.85
CA GLU A 8 -22.69 -15.93 14.58
C GLU A 8 -21.81 -14.91 15.36
N LYS A 9 -20.49 -15.12 15.38
CA LYS A 9 -19.50 -14.30 16.10
C LYS A 9 -18.59 -13.48 15.20
N LEU A 10 -18.93 -13.31 13.91
CA LEU A 10 -18.12 -12.52 12.98
C LEU A 10 -17.84 -11.11 13.53
N GLU A 11 -18.84 -10.50 14.15
CA GLU A 11 -18.75 -9.18 14.77
C GLU A 11 -17.74 -9.14 15.92
N LEU A 12 -17.74 -10.17 16.80
CA LEU A 12 -16.77 -10.28 17.89
C LEU A 12 -15.35 -10.51 17.37
N THR A 13 -15.19 -11.36 16.35
CA THR A 13 -13.89 -11.66 15.73
C THR A 13 -13.32 -10.42 15.04
N ILE A 14 -14.16 -9.65 14.33
CA ILE A 14 -13.75 -8.39 13.71
C ILE A 14 -13.37 -7.37 14.78
N GLN A 15 -14.17 -7.23 15.85
CA GLN A 15 -13.87 -6.32 16.97
C GLN A 15 -12.59 -6.71 17.70
N GLU A 16 -12.33 -7.98 17.93
CA GLU A 16 -11.09 -8.47 18.54
C GLU A 16 -9.89 -8.23 17.64
N THR A 17 -10.01 -8.50 16.35
CA THR A 17 -8.94 -8.24 15.35
C THR A 17 -8.63 -6.74 15.23
N LEU A 18 -9.66 -5.88 15.29
CA LEU A 18 -9.50 -4.43 15.25
C LEU A 18 -8.96 -3.86 16.57
N LYS A 19 -9.26 -4.50 17.72
CA LYS A 19 -8.71 -4.09 19.04
C LYS A 19 -7.27 -4.54 19.25
N THR A 20 -6.90 -5.71 18.74
CA THR A 20 -5.52 -6.22 18.83
C THR A 20 -4.56 -5.40 17.95
N ASN A 21 -5.06 -4.88 16.85
CA ASN A 21 -4.32 -3.95 15.99
C ASN A 21 -4.79 -2.54 16.30
N ASP A 22 -4.19 -1.88 17.28
CA ASP A 22 -4.45 -0.45 17.55
C ASP A 22 -3.85 0.40 16.42
N PHE A 23 -4.52 0.35 15.25
CA PHE A 23 -4.13 1.05 14.01
C PHE A 23 -4.08 2.57 14.18
N THR A 24 -4.66 3.09 15.26
CA THR A 24 -4.65 4.52 15.54
C THR A 24 -3.33 4.97 16.16
N GLN A 25 -2.58 4.06 16.81
CA GLN A 25 -1.31 4.38 17.48
C GLN A 25 -0.06 3.85 16.77
N THR A 26 -0.19 2.94 15.79
CA THR A 26 0.98 2.46 15.06
C THR A 26 1.57 3.64 14.30
N ALA A 27 2.68 4.15 14.84
CA ALA A 27 3.50 5.12 14.14
C ALA A 27 3.78 4.53 12.75
N LEU A 28 3.31 5.23 11.73
CA LEU A 28 3.42 4.87 10.34
C LEU A 28 4.85 4.51 10.01
N ASP A 29 5.14 3.22 9.95
CA ASP A 29 6.37 2.74 9.36
C ASP A 29 6.26 2.84 7.83
N THR A 30 6.06 4.10 7.37
CA THR A 30 6.05 4.41 5.92
C THR A 30 7.33 3.97 5.24
N VAL A 31 8.38 3.74 6.03
CA VAL A 31 9.68 3.27 5.54
C VAL A 31 9.59 1.87 4.97
N ASN A 32 8.74 0.99 5.52
CA ASN A 32 8.63 -0.42 5.11
C ASN A 32 7.48 -0.70 4.13
N HIS A 33 6.76 0.33 3.67
CA HIS A 33 5.66 0.14 2.74
C HIS A 33 6.15 -0.43 1.40
N PRO A 34 5.53 -1.52 0.85
CA PRO A 34 6.01 -2.22 -0.36
C PRO A 34 6.21 -1.32 -1.58
N LYS A 35 5.33 -0.34 -1.79
CA LYS A 35 5.48 0.65 -2.87
C LYS A 35 6.71 1.53 -2.69
N ILE A 36 6.98 1.96 -1.47
CA ILE A 36 8.15 2.79 -1.13
C ILE A 36 9.42 1.98 -1.36
N ASN A 37 9.46 0.74 -0.86
CA ASN A 37 10.58 -0.18 -1.07
C ASN A 37 10.83 -0.45 -2.56
N ALA A 38 9.77 -0.63 -3.36
CA ALA A 38 9.90 -0.83 -4.81
C ALA A 38 10.55 0.38 -5.51
N LEU A 39 10.18 1.62 -5.12
CA LEU A 39 10.79 2.83 -5.67
C LEU A 39 12.24 3.01 -5.19
N GLN A 40 12.55 2.70 -3.94
CA GLN A 40 13.91 2.71 -3.41
C GLN A 40 14.81 1.72 -4.14
N ASN A 41 14.37 0.47 -4.32
CA ASN A 41 15.09 -0.53 -5.09
C ASN A 41 15.32 -0.07 -6.54
N LYS A 42 14.33 0.61 -7.13
CA LYS A 42 14.49 1.19 -8.48
C LYS A 42 15.53 2.29 -8.51
N LEU A 43 15.62 3.15 -7.49
CA LEU A 43 16.66 4.15 -7.36
C LEU A 43 18.05 3.54 -7.23
N GLU A 44 18.19 2.43 -6.51
CA GLU A 44 19.46 1.70 -6.42
C GLU A 44 19.89 1.17 -7.79
N LEU A 45 18.97 0.56 -8.56
CA LEU A 45 19.24 0.11 -9.93
C LEU A 45 19.67 1.26 -10.84
N LEU A 46 19.02 2.43 -10.75
CA LEU A 46 19.40 3.62 -11.52
C LEU A 46 20.76 4.16 -11.10
N ASN A 47 21.14 4.05 -9.82
CA ASN A 47 22.48 4.40 -9.36
C ASN A 47 23.55 3.46 -9.92
N VAL A 48 23.25 2.16 -10.06
CA VAL A 48 24.14 1.21 -10.74
C VAL A 48 24.27 1.58 -12.23
N ASP A 49 23.17 1.90 -12.93
CA ASP A 49 23.22 2.34 -14.33
C ASP A 49 24.06 3.64 -14.49
N LYS A 50 23.87 4.61 -13.58
CA LYS A 50 24.71 5.84 -13.57
C LYS A 50 26.19 5.51 -13.43
N LYS A 51 26.57 4.59 -12.53
CA LYS A 51 27.96 4.13 -12.38
C LYS A 51 28.46 3.47 -13.66
N LEU A 52 27.64 2.64 -14.32
CA LEU A 52 27.97 2.02 -15.59
C LEU A 52 28.18 3.05 -16.70
N LYS A 53 27.31 4.09 -16.81
CA LYS A 53 27.47 5.19 -17.78
C LYS A 53 28.73 6.02 -17.50
N ALA A 54 29.02 6.27 -16.21
CA ALA A 54 30.25 6.94 -15.82
C ALA A 54 31.50 6.13 -16.18
N ASN A 55 31.47 4.82 -15.98
CA ASN A 55 32.58 3.93 -16.36
C ASN A 55 32.85 3.92 -17.88
N LYS A 56 31.82 4.12 -18.71
CA LYS A 56 31.99 4.25 -20.18
C LYS A 56 32.74 5.49 -20.61
N LEU A 57 32.95 6.47 -19.72
CA LEU A 57 33.82 7.63 -19.97
C LEU A 57 35.31 7.30 -19.81
N LEU A 58 35.66 6.17 -19.20
CA LEU A 58 37.03 5.73 -19.01
C LEU A 58 37.55 5.00 -20.22
N PRO A 59 38.86 4.99 -20.44
CA PRO A 59 39.50 4.19 -21.51
C PRO A 59 39.25 2.69 -21.26
N LYS A 60 39.07 1.94 -22.31
CA LYS A 60 39.00 0.48 -22.26
C LYS A 60 40.37 -0.11 -22.41
N ILE A 61 40.76 -0.95 -21.50
CA ILE A 61 42.01 -1.70 -21.51
C ILE A 61 41.63 -3.18 -21.52
N ASN A 62 41.97 -3.87 -22.62
CA ASN A 62 41.77 -5.31 -22.73
C ASN A 62 43.16 -5.98 -22.68
N VAL A 63 43.29 -6.96 -21.80
CA VAL A 63 44.47 -7.80 -21.71
C VAL A 63 44.12 -9.17 -22.25
N GLY A 64 44.78 -9.57 -23.33
CA GLY A 64 44.62 -10.89 -23.92
C GLY A 64 45.85 -11.75 -23.61
N TYR A 65 45.62 -12.95 -23.13
CA TYR A 65 46.62 -13.97 -22.99
C TYR A 65 46.17 -15.20 -23.77
N SER A 66 46.98 -15.64 -24.75
CA SER A 66 46.67 -16.79 -25.56
C SER A 66 47.86 -17.75 -25.54
N TYR A 67 47.58 -19.00 -25.16
CA TYR A 67 48.58 -20.06 -25.25
C TYR A 67 48.60 -20.63 -26.69
N LEU A 68 49.79 -20.71 -27.27
CA LEU A 68 50.02 -21.18 -28.65
C LEU A 68 50.42 -22.65 -28.61
N SER A 69 49.50 -23.55 -28.43
CA SER A 69 49.74 -25.01 -28.51
C SER A 69 48.94 -25.60 -29.66
N GLU A 70 49.50 -26.64 -30.29
CA GLU A 70 48.75 -27.47 -31.23
C GLU A 70 47.68 -28.26 -30.47
N PRO A 71 46.42 -28.33 -31.02
CA PRO A 71 45.29 -28.95 -30.29
C PRO A 71 45.45 -30.36 -29.82
N ASN A 72 46.43 -31.09 -30.35
CA ASN A 72 46.63 -32.54 -30.07
C ASN A 72 47.79 -32.85 -29.15
N ASN A 73 48.48 -31.90 -28.54
CA ASN A 73 49.74 -32.15 -27.82
C ASN A 73 49.73 -31.48 -26.41
N PHE A 74 48.81 -31.93 -25.54
CA PHE A 74 48.75 -31.47 -24.13
C PHE A 74 49.91 -31.97 -23.26
N SER A 75 50.75 -32.89 -23.74
CA SER A 75 51.85 -33.44 -22.98
C SER A 75 53.15 -32.61 -22.99
N ASN A 76 53.31 -31.62 -23.88
CA ASN A 76 54.48 -30.77 -23.96
C ASN A 76 54.12 -29.31 -23.67
N TYR A 77 53.72 -29.00 -22.46
CA TYR A 77 53.44 -27.65 -22.00
C TYR A 77 54.78 -26.90 -21.87
N LYS A 78 55.07 -25.97 -22.77
CA LYS A 78 56.20 -25.07 -22.67
C LYS A 78 55.72 -23.70 -22.19
N LEU A 79 56.30 -23.21 -21.11
CA LEU A 79 55.96 -21.91 -20.50
C LEU A 79 56.27 -20.73 -21.43
N ASP A 80 57.04 -20.91 -22.49
CA ASP A 80 57.47 -19.88 -23.42
C ASP A 80 56.54 -19.72 -24.64
N ASP A 81 55.56 -20.63 -24.84
CA ASP A 81 54.66 -20.61 -25.97
C ASP A 81 53.36 -19.81 -25.65
N TYR A 82 53.50 -18.54 -25.40
CA TYR A 82 52.37 -17.67 -25.12
C TYR A 82 52.42 -16.37 -25.95
N LYS A 83 51.22 -15.81 -26.20
CA LYS A 83 51.05 -14.48 -26.80
C LYS A 83 50.33 -13.58 -25.83
N PHE A 84 50.96 -12.50 -25.45
CA PHE A 84 50.38 -11.43 -24.67
C PHE A 84 49.95 -10.29 -25.57
N GLY A 85 48.71 -9.83 -25.44
CA GLY A 85 48.14 -8.70 -26.17
C GLY A 85 47.60 -7.67 -25.22
N LEU A 86 47.86 -6.40 -25.45
CA LEU A 86 47.29 -5.27 -24.75
C LEU A 86 46.60 -4.36 -25.75
N ASP A 87 45.27 -4.27 -25.69
CA ASP A 87 44.47 -3.37 -26.51
C ASP A 87 44.00 -2.19 -25.68
N PHE A 88 44.33 -0.98 -26.10
CA PHE A 88 43.93 0.27 -25.50
C PHE A 88 42.99 1.02 -26.44
N SER A 89 41.77 1.33 -25.98
CA SER A 89 40.78 2.07 -26.77
C SER A 89 40.19 3.22 -25.93
N TYR A 90 40.29 4.43 -26.46
CA TYR A 90 39.71 5.63 -25.84
C TYR A 90 38.90 6.43 -26.88
N PRO A 91 37.60 6.67 -26.65
CA PRO A 91 36.79 7.47 -27.55
C PRO A 91 37.20 8.96 -27.45
N LEU A 92 37.61 9.55 -28.54
CA LEU A 92 38.06 10.96 -28.62
C LEU A 92 36.91 11.96 -28.37
N PHE A 93 35.70 11.61 -28.82
CA PHE A 93 34.50 12.45 -28.66
C PHE A 93 33.51 11.78 -27.73
N LEU A 94 33.54 12.13 -26.46
CA LEU A 94 32.67 11.58 -25.40
C LEU A 94 31.26 12.23 -25.35
N ARG A 95 30.78 12.80 -26.48
CA ARG A 95 29.48 13.52 -26.50
C ARG A 95 28.29 12.62 -26.12
N LYS A 96 28.29 11.40 -26.69
CA LYS A 96 27.23 10.40 -26.41
C LYS A 96 27.28 9.94 -24.97
N GLU A 97 28.45 9.54 -24.49
CA GLU A 97 28.65 9.01 -23.13
C GLU A 97 28.34 10.06 -22.06
N ARG A 98 28.72 11.34 -22.30
CA ARG A 98 28.34 12.47 -21.42
C ARG A 98 26.86 12.73 -21.46
N GLY A 99 26.21 12.63 -22.63
CA GLY A 99 24.75 12.73 -22.77
C GLY A 99 24.03 11.61 -22.02
N ASP A 100 24.48 10.37 -22.20
CA ASP A 100 23.93 9.20 -21.51
C ASP A 100 24.06 9.31 -19.99
N LEU A 101 25.20 9.77 -19.49
CA LEU A 101 25.40 10.03 -18.05
C LEU A 101 24.47 11.14 -17.53
N LYS A 102 24.26 12.20 -18.31
CA LYS A 102 23.35 13.29 -17.95
C LYS A 102 21.89 12.80 -17.87
N ILE A 103 21.48 11.98 -18.84
CA ILE A 103 20.14 11.35 -18.84
C ILE A 103 19.98 10.44 -17.62
N ALA A 104 21.01 9.62 -17.28
CA ALA A 104 20.96 8.78 -16.10
C ALA A 104 20.80 9.59 -14.79
N LYS A 105 21.46 10.74 -14.68
CA LYS A 105 21.28 11.65 -13.53
C LYS A 105 19.87 12.23 -13.45
N PHE A 106 19.30 12.67 -14.58
CA PHE A 106 17.93 13.18 -14.61
C PHE A 106 16.89 12.09 -14.24
N LYS A 107 17.09 10.85 -14.69
CA LYS A 107 16.24 9.74 -14.28
C LYS A 107 16.27 9.50 -12.77
N ILE A 108 17.43 9.63 -12.13
CA ILE A 108 17.52 9.52 -10.67
C ILE A 108 16.71 10.61 -10.01
N GLN A 109 16.86 11.87 -10.43
CA GLN A 109 16.09 12.99 -9.88
C GLN A 109 14.58 12.80 -10.08
N GLU A 110 14.14 12.32 -11.24
CA GLU A 110 12.75 11.99 -11.53
C GLU A 110 12.19 10.96 -10.53
N TYR A 111 12.94 9.89 -10.27
CA TYR A 111 12.52 8.86 -9.33
C TYR A 111 12.63 9.28 -7.85
N GLU A 112 13.53 10.19 -7.50
CA GLU A 112 13.59 10.82 -6.18
C GLU A 112 12.31 11.64 -5.92
N PHE A 113 11.90 12.47 -6.89
CA PHE A 113 10.63 13.19 -6.81
C PHE A 113 9.40 12.26 -6.77
N ALA A 114 9.40 11.18 -7.57
CA ALA A 114 8.33 10.20 -7.55
C ALA A 114 8.21 9.50 -6.19
N LEU A 115 9.34 9.23 -5.53
CA LEU A 115 9.38 8.67 -4.17
C LEU A 115 8.78 9.63 -3.15
N ASP A 116 9.13 10.92 -3.23
CA ASP A 116 8.60 11.93 -2.31
C ASP A 116 7.10 12.15 -2.50
N VAL A 117 6.63 12.16 -3.75
CA VAL A 117 5.20 12.24 -4.08
C VAL A 117 4.44 11.01 -3.55
N GLU A 118 4.95 9.78 -3.76
CA GLU A 118 4.28 8.58 -3.26
C GLU A 118 4.21 8.55 -1.73
N LYS A 119 5.26 9.00 -1.03
CA LYS A 119 5.24 9.15 0.44
C LYS A 119 4.15 10.13 0.89
N LEU A 120 4.06 11.28 0.23
CA LEU A 120 3.06 12.29 0.55
C LEU A 120 1.64 11.77 0.28
N GLU A 121 1.42 11.11 -0.86
CA GLU A 121 0.12 10.52 -1.19
C GLU A 121 -0.30 9.44 -0.21
N LEU A 122 0.65 8.58 0.18
CA LEU A 122 0.39 7.52 1.17
C LEU A 122 -0.02 8.11 2.51
N ASN A 123 0.72 9.11 3.00
CA ASN A 123 0.38 9.80 4.24
C ASN A 123 -1.01 10.44 4.18
N ASN A 124 -1.31 11.15 3.08
CA ASN A 124 -2.61 11.78 2.89
C ASN A 124 -3.76 10.77 2.85
N LYS A 125 -3.57 9.61 2.19
CA LYS A 125 -4.57 8.53 2.14
C LYS A 125 -4.83 7.96 3.53
N ILE A 126 -3.80 7.75 4.33
CA ILE A 126 -3.91 7.22 5.69
C ILE A 126 -4.63 8.22 6.59
N GLU A 127 -4.23 9.49 6.57
CA GLU A 127 -4.87 10.55 7.36
C GLU A 127 -6.34 10.75 6.96
N ALA A 128 -6.65 10.74 5.67
CA ALA A 128 -8.03 10.81 5.19
C ALA A 128 -8.87 9.63 5.71
N GLN A 129 -8.31 8.41 5.68
CA GLN A 129 -9.01 7.21 6.16
C GLN A 129 -9.21 7.20 7.67
N LYS A 130 -8.22 7.69 8.45
CA LYS A 130 -8.36 7.87 9.90
C LYS A 130 -9.47 8.87 10.24
N ASN A 131 -9.50 9.99 9.54
CA ASN A 131 -10.55 11.01 9.72
C ASN A 131 -11.94 10.48 9.38
N GLU A 132 -12.08 9.65 8.33
CA GLU A 132 -13.34 8.97 7.99
C GLU A 132 -13.77 8.03 9.12
N ILE A 133 -12.88 7.21 9.66
CA ILE A 133 -13.17 6.29 10.78
C ILE A 133 -13.61 7.08 12.01
N GLU A 134 -12.92 8.15 12.37
CA GLU A 134 -13.29 9.01 13.50
C GLU A 134 -14.68 9.64 13.32
N SER A 135 -14.98 10.10 12.09
CA SER A 135 -16.30 10.63 11.74
C SER A 135 -17.38 9.57 11.88
N LEU A 136 -17.14 8.34 11.40
CA LEU A 136 -18.09 7.24 11.50
C LEU A 136 -18.36 6.84 12.95
N ILE A 137 -17.35 6.82 13.82
CA ILE A 137 -17.53 6.58 15.26
C ILE A 137 -18.46 7.63 15.88
N LYS A 138 -18.30 8.90 15.50
CA LYS A 138 -19.20 9.96 15.99
C LYS A 138 -20.63 9.79 15.48
N GLN A 139 -20.79 9.44 14.20
CA GLN A 139 -22.10 9.17 13.59
C GLN A 139 -22.80 7.95 14.21
N GLN A 140 -22.06 6.86 14.51
CA GLN A 140 -22.61 5.69 15.19
C GLN A 140 -23.20 6.04 16.56
N LYS A 141 -22.53 6.89 17.35
CA LYS A 141 -23.08 7.34 18.63
C LYS A 141 -24.41 8.09 18.49
N ILE A 142 -24.51 8.93 17.45
CA ILE A 142 -25.72 9.71 17.18
C ILE A 142 -26.87 8.80 16.73
N ILE A 143 -26.59 7.88 15.77
CA ILE A 143 -27.64 6.99 15.25
C ILE A 143 -28.14 6.02 16.33
N TYR A 144 -27.25 5.54 17.19
CA TYR A 144 -27.65 4.71 18.33
C TYR A 144 -28.62 5.44 19.28
N SER A 145 -28.37 6.72 19.57
CA SER A 145 -29.32 7.55 20.35
C SER A 145 -30.63 7.69 19.59
N LEU A 146 -30.61 7.95 18.29
CA LEU A 146 -31.80 8.10 17.46
C LEU A 146 -32.67 6.82 17.44
N VAL A 147 -32.07 5.64 17.36
CA VAL A 147 -32.78 4.36 17.41
C VAL A 147 -33.48 4.20 18.78
N ASN A 148 -32.78 4.48 19.86
CA ASN A 148 -33.37 4.42 21.23
C ASN A 148 -34.50 5.42 21.39
N ASP A 149 -34.37 6.65 20.88
CA ASP A 149 -35.41 7.66 20.94
C ASP A 149 -36.65 7.23 20.13
N ASN A 150 -36.47 6.71 18.91
CA ASN A 150 -37.59 6.18 18.11
C ASN A 150 -38.27 4.98 18.78
N MET A 151 -37.51 4.07 19.42
CA MET A 151 -38.06 2.96 20.18
C MET A 151 -38.90 3.46 21.36
N THR A 152 -38.42 4.48 22.06
CA THR A 152 -39.15 5.09 23.17
C THR A 152 -40.43 5.78 22.71
N MET A 153 -40.39 6.49 21.55
CA MET A 153 -41.55 7.11 20.94
C MET A 153 -42.59 6.07 20.52
N LEU A 154 -42.16 4.97 19.91
CA LEU A 154 -43.07 3.87 19.53
C LEU A 154 -43.78 3.30 20.76
N LYS A 155 -43.05 2.96 21.80
CA LYS A 155 -43.63 2.45 23.06
C LYS A 155 -44.63 3.45 23.69
N ALA A 156 -44.34 4.74 23.63
CA ALA A 156 -45.24 5.77 24.10
C ALA A 156 -46.54 5.84 23.29
N GLU A 157 -46.44 5.73 21.95
CA GLU A 157 -47.57 5.74 21.04
C GLU A 157 -48.46 4.50 21.23
N GLU A 158 -47.87 3.30 21.36
CA GLU A 158 -48.58 2.05 21.68
C GLU A 158 -49.38 2.17 22.99
N ARG A 159 -48.80 2.82 24.00
CA ARG A 159 -49.48 3.08 25.29
C ARG A 159 -50.67 4.03 25.08
N LEU A 160 -50.53 5.13 24.35
CA LEU A 160 -51.59 6.06 24.04
C LEU A 160 -52.73 5.36 23.25
N PHE A 161 -52.36 4.51 22.30
CA PHE A 161 -53.32 3.71 21.56
C PHE A 161 -54.13 2.75 22.46
N SER A 162 -53.46 2.11 23.42
CA SER A 162 -54.12 1.19 24.37
C SER A 162 -55.19 1.83 25.23
N ILE A 163 -55.10 3.14 25.47
CA ILE A 163 -56.09 3.94 26.23
C ILE A 163 -57.05 4.71 25.31
N GLY A 164 -56.98 4.51 23.99
CA GLY A 164 -57.85 5.13 23.01
C GLY A 164 -57.49 6.56 22.59
N GLU A 165 -56.30 7.05 22.98
CA GLU A 165 -55.83 8.44 22.70
C GLU A 165 -54.89 8.53 21.49
N SER A 166 -54.74 7.42 20.73
CA SER A 166 -53.92 7.43 19.51
C SER A 166 -54.58 6.59 18.40
N SER A 167 -53.95 6.51 17.25
CA SER A 167 -54.42 5.81 16.08
C SER A 167 -53.38 4.82 15.54
N LEU A 168 -53.85 3.77 14.85
CA LEU A 168 -53.01 2.81 14.18
C LEU A 168 -52.07 3.48 13.13
N PHE A 169 -52.53 4.56 12.52
CA PHE A 169 -51.70 5.35 11.60
C PHE A 169 -50.46 5.92 12.26
N LEU A 170 -50.61 6.44 13.50
CA LEU A 170 -49.47 6.99 14.24
C LEU A 170 -48.49 5.90 14.67
N ILE A 171 -49.00 4.72 15.12
CA ILE A 171 -48.15 3.57 15.43
C ILE A 171 -47.31 3.18 14.21
N ASN A 172 -47.97 2.93 13.05
CA ASN A 172 -47.28 2.58 11.80
C ASN A 172 -46.25 3.63 11.40
N THR A 173 -46.51 4.92 11.64
CA THR A 173 -45.55 6.00 11.38
C THR A 173 -44.32 5.87 12.28
N ARG A 174 -44.52 5.58 13.60
CA ARG A 174 -43.42 5.39 14.56
C ARG A 174 -42.60 4.14 14.24
N GLU A 175 -43.26 3.04 13.87
CA GLU A 175 -42.58 1.82 13.42
C GLU A 175 -41.70 2.07 12.18
N ASN A 176 -42.24 2.74 11.16
CA ASN A 176 -41.47 3.08 9.96
C ASN A 176 -40.25 3.97 10.27
N ASN A 177 -40.40 4.91 11.23
CA ASN A 177 -39.29 5.74 11.66
C ASN A 177 -38.22 4.91 12.38
N LEU A 178 -38.63 4.00 13.25
CA LEU A 178 -37.73 3.09 13.97
C LEU A 178 -36.98 2.19 12.97
N VAL A 179 -37.68 1.53 12.05
CA VAL A 179 -37.07 0.67 11.02
C VAL A 179 -36.07 1.46 10.18
N SER A 180 -36.43 2.69 9.78
CA SER A 180 -35.54 3.57 9.02
C SER A 180 -34.28 3.92 9.80
N ALA A 181 -34.38 4.20 11.09
CA ALA A 181 -33.24 4.47 11.96
C ALA A 181 -32.34 3.24 12.15
N GLN A 182 -32.93 2.06 12.34
CA GLN A 182 -32.20 0.78 12.43
C GLN A 182 -31.44 0.44 11.14
N LEU A 183 -32.07 0.67 9.98
CA LEU A 183 -31.40 0.48 8.68
C LEU A 183 -30.23 1.46 8.53
N ALA A 184 -30.36 2.70 8.96
CA ALA A 184 -29.28 3.66 8.94
C ALA A 184 -28.13 3.26 9.89
N GLU A 185 -28.44 2.71 11.08
CA GLU A 185 -27.46 2.16 12.04
C GLU A 185 -26.64 1.04 11.39
N ILE A 186 -27.29 0.04 10.80
CA ILE A 186 -26.62 -1.09 10.13
C ILE A 186 -25.73 -0.59 8.97
N ASN A 187 -26.21 0.38 8.19
CA ASN A 187 -25.42 0.96 7.09
C ASN A 187 -24.17 1.69 7.61
N LEU A 188 -24.27 2.43 8.71
CA LEU A 188 -23.10 3.10 9.32
C LEU A 188 -22.12 2.09 9.90
N GLU A 189 -22.60 1.03 10.50
CA GLU A 189 -21.77 -0.06 11.01
C GLU A 189 -20.99 -0.74 9.87
N ASN A 190 -21.67 -1.10 8.78
CA ASN A 190 -21.02 -1.65 7.59
C ASN A 190 -19.94 -0.70 7.03
N ARG A 191 -20.26 0.59 6.92
CA ARG A 191 -19.28 1.60 6.47
C ARG A 191 -18.06 1.67 7.39
N PHE A 192 -18.27 1.55 8.69
CA PHE A 192 -17.17 1.53 9.67
C PHE A 192 -16.23 0.34 9.44
N TYR A 193 -16.77 -0.88 9.25
CA TYR A 193 -15.94 -2.05 9.00
C TYR A 193 -15.21 -1.96 7.65
N VAL A 194 -15.89 -1.50 6.60
CA VAL A 194 -15.28 -1.28 5.28
C VAL A 194 -14.15 -0.25 5.38
N SER A 195 -14.35 0.84 6.12
CA SER A 195 -13.38 1.90 6.30
C SER A 195 -12.12 1.40 7.04
N ASN A 196 -12.28 0.59 8.10
CA ASN A 196 -11.17 -0.05 8.79
C ASN A 196 -10.40 -1.02 7.89
N SER A 197 -11.12 -1.84 7.13
CA SER A 197 -10.52 -2.76 6.15
C SER A 197 -9.72 -2.03 5.07
N MET A 198 -10.20 -0.84 4.68
CA MET A 198 -9.53 0.02 3.70
C MET A 198 -8.25 0.65 4.28
N LEU A 199 -8.28 1.06 5.55
CA LEU A 199 -7.09 1.53 6.26
C LEU A 199 -6.02 0.44 6.32
N PHE A 200 -6.40 -0.78 6.71
CA PHE A 200 -5.51 -1.94 6.72
C PHE A 200 -4.87 -2.20 5.36
N LYS A 201 -5.67 -2.16 4.28
CA LYS A 201 -5.18 -2.31 2.91
C LYS A 201 -4.21 -1.20 2.50
N ILE A 202 -4.48 0.06 2.89
CA ILE A 202 -3.61 1.21 2.57
C ILE A 202 -2.27 1.08 3.30
N MET A 203 -2.27 0.63 4.54
CA MET A 203 -1.06 0.43 5.32
C MET A 203 -0.22 -0.74 4.80
N ALA A 204 -0.78 -1.62 3.96
CA ALA A 204 -0.13 -2.79 3.37
C ALA A 204 0.69 -3.58 4.40
N ASN A 205 0.12 -3.73 5.61
CA ASN A 205 0.77 -4.46 6.68
C ASN A 205 0.56 -5.96 6.41
N PRO A 206 1.53 -6.70 5.86
CA PRO A 206 1.45 -8.15 5.78
C PRO A 206 1.83 -8.67 7.17
N ASP A 207 0.90 -9.13 7.90
CA ASP A 207 0.89 -9.82 9.21
C ASP A 207 1.59 -9.94 10.18
#